data_dc762dd278a84c64f357b6d834e3d897
#
_entry.id   dc762dd278a84c64f357b6d834e3d897
#
_cell.length_a   1.000
_cell.length_b   1.000
_cell.length_c   1.000
_cell.angle_alpha   90.00
_cell.angle_beta   90.00
_cell.angle_gamma   90.00
#
_symmetry.space_group_name_H-M   'P 1'
#
loop_
_entity.id
_entity.type
_entity.pdbx_description
1 polymer ?
#
loop_
_entity_poly.entity_id
_entity_poly.type
_entity_poly.pdbx_seq_one_letter_code
_entity_poly.pdbx_strand_id
1 'polypeptide(L)'
;GAYAMAVSGPAMAVAIGYALKADPMVLFSLAAVGWAANAEGGAGGPLAVLIIAIIAAECGKMVSKETKVDILVTPGVTILIGVALAKLIAPPIGTVASAFGLVIDNATKLQPFWMGIAVSVLVGIALTLPISSAAICSVLGLTGLAGGAAVAGCCAQMVGFAVMSFKENRWGGLV
;
A
#
# COMPACT_ATOMS: atom_id res chain seq x y z
N GLY A 1 -4.83 16.38 7.31
CA GLY A 1 -5.53 15.26 6.68
C GLY A 1 -5.34 15.13 5.18
N ALA A 2 -6.02 15.94 4.35
CA ALA A 2 -6.05 15.73 2.88
C ALA A 2 -4.66 15.72 2.21
N TYR A 3 -3.77 16.62 2.58
CA TYR A 3 -2.40 16.67 2.03
C TYR A 3 -1.58 15.44 2.38
N ALA A 4 -1.71 14.91 3.60
CA ALA A 4 -1.00 13.70 4.01
C ALA A 4 -1.47 12.47 3.22
N MET A 5 -2.77 12.37 2.94
CA MET A 5 -3.32 11.30 2.10
C MET A 5 -2.85 11.41 0.65
N ALA A 6 -2.76 12.62 0.10
CA ALA A 6 -2.28 12.83 -1.26
C ALA A 6 -0.81 12.44 -1.45
N VAL A 7 0.02 12.61 -0.42
CA VAL A 7 1.46 12.29 -0.47
C VAL A 7 1.74 10.82 -0.18
N SER A 8 0.77 10.05 0.34
CA SER A 8 0.98 8.64 0.70
C SER A 8 1.46 7.78 -0.48
N GLY A 9 0.82 7.89 -1.64
CA GLY A 9 1.22 7.17 -2.86
C GLY A 9 2.64 7.49 -3.32
N PRO A 10 2.98 8.77 -3.53
CA PRO A 10 4.35 9.21 -3.81
C PRO A 10 5.38 8.71 -2.81
N ALA A 11 5.11 8.84 -1.51
CA ALA A 11 6.03 8.41 -0.46
C ALA A 11 6.29 6.90 -0.49
N MET A 12 5.25 6.09 -0.69
CA MET A 12 5.37 4.64 -0.83
C MET A 12 6.21 4.27 -2.06
N ALA A 13 5.94 4.88 -3.22
CA ALA A 13 6.68 4.58 -4.45
C ALA A 13 8.17 4.94 -4.33
N VAL A 14 8.48 6.09 -3.72
CA VAL A 14 9.87 6.50 -3.47
C VAL A 14 10.55 5.56 -2.46
N ALA A 15 9.87 5.15 -1.40
CA ALA A 15 10.40 4.18 -0.43
C ALA A 15 10.71 2.81 -1.09
N ILE A 16 9.83 2.34 -1.97
CA ILE A 16 10.04 1.10 -2.76
C ILE A 16 11.27 1.25 -3.66
N GLY A 17 11.36 2.35 -4.41
CA GLY A 17 12.51 2.62 -5.26
C GLY A 17 13.83 2.72 -4.48
N TYR A 18 13.80 3.32 -3.30
CA TYR A 18 14.95 3.37 -2.41
C TYR A 18 15.37 1.97 -1.92
N ALA A 19 14.41 1.13 -1.53
CA ALA A 19 14.67 -0.25 -1.13
C ALA A 19 15.26 -1.08 -2.27
N LEU A 20 14.86 -0.81 -3.51
CA LEU A 20 15.39 -1.43 -4.73
C LEU A 20 16.73 -0.83 -5.17
N LYS A 21 17.29 0.13 -4.43
CA LYS A 21 18.53 0.85 -4.77
C LYS A 21 18.49 1.50 -6.15
N ALA A 22 17.36 2.10 -6.49
CA ALA A 22 17.20 2.82 -7.74
C ALA A 22 18.02 4.13 -7.74
N ASP A 23 18.48 4.57 -8.92
CA ASP A 23 19.21 5.82 -9.07
C ASP A 23 18.32 7.04 -8.70
N PRO A 24 18.90 8.15 -8.25
CA PRO A 24 18.14 9.32 -7.80
C PRO A 24 17.12 9.85 -8.83
N MET A 25 17.44 9.79 -10.13
CA MET A 25 16.53 10.21 -11.20
C MET A 25 15.28 9.33 -11.27
N VAL A 26 15.44 8.01 -11.10
CA VAL A 26 14.34 7.06 -11.04
C VAL A 26 13.52 7.29 -9.77
N LEU A 27 14.15 7.51 -8.61
CA LEU A 27 13.47 7.77 -7.34
C LEU A 27 12.50 8.96 -7.42
N PHE A 28 12.97 10.10 -7.94
CA PHE A 28 12.11 11.28 -8.07
C PHE A 28 10.97 11.06 -9.08
N SER A 29 11.23 10.31 -10.14
CA SER A 29 10.22 9.96 -11.16
C SER A 29 9.14 9.04 -10.60
N LEU A 30 9.49 8.15 -9.68
CA LEU A 30 8.55 7.25 -9.00
C LEU A 30 7.53 8.01 -8.14
N ALA A 31 7.83 9.22 -7.68
CA ALA A 31 6.85 10.03 -6.96
C ALA A 31 5.62 10.34 -7.82
N ALA A 32 5.81 10.68 -9.09
CA ALA A 32 4.72 10.91 -10.03
C ALA A 32 3.94 9.62 -10.35
N VAL A 33 4.66 8.51 -10.52
CA VAL A 33 4.06 7.18 -10.73
C VAL A 33 3.22 6.75 -9.53
N GLY A 34 3.74 6.93 -8.32
CA GLY A 34 3.02 6.59 -7.09
C GLY A 34 1.76 7.43 -6.89
N TRP A 35 1.79 8.71 -7.26
CA TRP A 35 0.60 9.54 -7.22
C TRP A 35 -0.47 9.02 -8.19
N ALA A 36 -0.09 8.74 -9.45
CA ALA A 36 -0.99 8.24 -10.47
C ALA A 36 -1.58 6.87 -10.08
N ALA A 37 -0.74 5.93 -9.63
CA ALA A 37 -1.17 4.60 -9.21
C ALA A 37 -2.12 4.63 -8.01
N ASN A 38 -1.88 5.51 -7.03
CA ASN A 38 -2.75 5.67 -5.87
C ASN A 38 -4.09 6.31 -6.25
N ALA A 39 -4.09 7.29 -7.14
CA ALA A 39 -5.29 7.96 -7.61
C ALA A 39 -6.20 7.02 -8.43
N GLU A 40 -5.64 6.27 -9.37
CA GLU A 40 -6.38 5.35 -10.23
C GLU A 40 -6.79 4.05 -9.49
N GLY A 41 -6.03 3.65 -8.48
CA GLY A 41 -6.31 2.44 -7.68
C GLY A 41 -7.44 2.62 -6.66
N GLY A 42 -7.85 3.84 -6.35
CA GLY A 42 -8.91 4.13 -5.40
C GLY A 42 -8.73 3.38 -4.07
N ALA A 43 -9.70 2.52 -3.72
CA ALA A 43 -9.63 1.68 -2.52
C ALA A 43 -8.41 0.74 -2.51
N GLY A 44 -7.98 0.23 -3.65
CA GLY A 44 -6.79 -0.62 -3.82
C GLY A 44 -5.50 0.16 -4.08
N GLY A 45 -5.51 1.48 -3.94
CA GLY A 45 -4.39 2.38 -4.25
C GLY A 45 -3.03 1.91 -3.71
N PRO A 46 -2.88 1.60 -2.43
CA PRO A 46 -1.61 1.14 -1.86
C PRO A 46 -1.05 -0.13 -2.51
N LEU A 47 -1.93 -1.10 -2.83
CA LEU A 47 -1.53 -2.33 -3.54
C LEU A 47 -1.12 -2.04 -4.99
N ALA A 48 -1.86 -1.16 -5.66
CA ALA A 48 -1.52 -0.73 -7.01
C ALA A 48 -0.15 -0.02 -7.03
N VAL A 49 0.10 0.88 -6.07
CA VAL A 49 1.40 1.56 -5.93
C VAL A 49 2.52 0.55 -5.72
N LEU A 50 2.34 -0.46 -4.88
CA LEU A 50 3.37 -1.48 -4.64
C LEU A 50 3.79 -2.18 -5.93
N ILE A 51 2.82 -2.72 -6.68
CA ILE A 51 3.09 -3.49 -7.90
C ILE A 51 3.69 -2.59 -8.98
N ILE A 52 3.07 -1.44 -9.22
CA ILE A 52 3.46 -0.53 -10.31
C ILE A 52 4.82 0.12 -10.04
N ALA A 53 5.09 0.51 -8.79
CA ALA A 53 6.37 1.11 -8.43
C ALA A 53 7.53 0.14 -8.59
N ILE A 54 7.36 -1.15 -8.27
CA ILE A 54 8.40 -2.17 -8.49
C ILE A 54 8.71 -2.27 -9.99
N ILE A 55 7.69 -2.43 -10.84
CA ILE A 55 7.88 -2.58 -12.28
C ILE A 55 8.49 -1.31 -12.88
N ALA A 56 7.97 -0.13 -12.51
CA ALA A 56 8.48 1.15 -13.01
C ALA A 56 9.92 1.43 -12.55
N ALA A 57 10.28 1.04 -11.32
CA ALA A 57 11.64 1.17 -10.81
C ALA A 57 12.61 0.27 -11.57
N GLU A 58 12.27 -0.99 -11.82
CA GLU A 58 13.12 -1.90 -12.58
C GLU A 58 13.27 -1.43 -14.03
N CYS A 59 12.19 -1.01 -14.70
CA CYS A 59 12.27 -0.42 -16.03
C CYS A 59 13.14 0.85 -16.06
N GLY A 60 13.00 1.72 -15.06
CA GLY A 60 13.81 2.93 -14.95
C GLY A 60 15.29 2.62 -14.74
N LYS A 61 15.62 1.63 -13.92
CA LYS A 61 17.00 1.17 -13.71
C LYS A 61 17.64 0.60 -14.97
N MET A 62 16.89 -0.13 -15.79
CA MET A 62 17.39 -0.69 -17.05
C MET A 62 17.77 0.40 -18.05
N VAL A 63 17.09 1.54 -18.04
CA VAL A 63 17.34 2.66 -18.95
C VAL A 63 18.35 3.66 -18.38
N SER A 64 18.47 3.72 -17.05
CA SER A 64 19.39 4.61 -16.36
C SER A 64 20.83 4.33 -16.77
N LYS A 65 21.55 5.40 -17.12
CA LYS A 65 22.96 5.37 -17.53
C LYS A 65 23.27 4.72 -18.91
N GLU A 66 22.25 4.26 -19.64
CA GLU A 66 22.45 3.68 -20.98
C GLU A 66 22.51 4.75 -22.08
N THR A 67 21.98 5.95 -21.82
CA THR A 67 21.87 7.01 -22.81
C THR A 67 22.72 8.25 -22.45
N LYS A 68 23.24 8.95 -23.47
CA LYS A 68 24.01 10.19 -23.28
C LYS A 68 23.18 11.34 -22.68
N VAL A 69 21.84 11.26 -22.74
CA VAL A 69 20.89 12.25 -22.23
C VAL A 69 20.02 11.64 -21.13
N ASP A 70 20.67 10.98 -20.19
CA ASP A 70 20.03 10.23 -19.10
C ASP A 70 19.05 11.08 -18.27
N ILE A 71 19.39 12.34 -18.05
CA ILE A 71 18.55 13.28 -17.25
C ILE A 71 17.14 13.49 -17.81
N LEU A 72 16.92 13.28 -19.10
CA LEU A 72 15.63 13.46 -19.74
C LEU A 72 14.96 12.13 -20.06
N VAL A 73 15.74 11.14 -20.49
CA VAL A 73 15.23 9.83 -20.95
C VAL A 73 14.78 8.98 -19.77
N THR A 74 15.56 8.90 -18.72
CA THR A 74 15.26 8.07 -17.55
C THR A 74 13.97 8.49 -16.83
N PRO A 75 13.76 9.77 -16.48
CA PRO A 75 12.47 10.20 -15.92
C PRO A 75 11.31 10.01 -16.89
N GLY A 76 11.52 10.34 -18.18
CA GLY A 76 10.49 10.20 -19.21
C GLY A 76 9.99 8.77 -19.33
N VAL A 77 10.89 7.81 -19.49
CA VAL A 77 10.55 6.39 -19.61
C VAL A 77 9.90 5.86 -18.33
N THR A 78 10.45 6.16 -17.16
CA THR A 78 9.90 5.72 -15.87
C THR A 78 8.48 6.22 -15.65
N ILE A 79 8.21 7.50 -15.93
CA ILE A 79 6.89 8.09 -15.77
C ILE A 79 5.92 7.53 -16.81
N LEU A 80 6.31 7.49 -18.09
CA LEU A 80 5.43 6.98 -19.15
C LEU A 80 5.00 5.52 -18.90
N ILE A 81 5.96 4.65 -18.62
CA ILE A 81 5.67 3.24 -18.33
C ILE A 81 4.85 3.13 -17.02
N GLY A 82 5.25 3.84 -15.97
CA GLY A 82 4.57 3.78 -14.68
C GLY A 82 3.12 4.29 -14.75
N VAL A 83 2.86 5.40 -15.44
CA VAL A 83 1.51 5.95 -15.60
C VAL A 83 0.66 5.09 -16.55
N ALA A 84 1.25 4.54 -17.61
CA ALA A 84 0.55 3.60 -18.49
C ALA A 84 0.11 2.34 -17.74
N LEU A 85 1.00 1.76 -16.94
CA LEU A 85 0.68 0.63 -16.06
C LEU A 85 -0.34 1.00 -14.98
N ALA A 86 -0.27 2.21 -14.42
CA ALA A 86 -1.25 2.69 -13.46
C ALA A 86 -2.65 2.70 -14.06
N LYS A 87 -2.83 3.23 -15.26
CA LYS A 87 -4.13 3.25 -15.94
C LYS A 87 -4.64 1.86 -16.33
N LEU A 88 -3.74 0.92 -16.59
CA LEU A 88 -4.14 -0.44 -17.01
C LEU A 88 -4.41 -1.37 -15.82
N ILE A 89 -3.57 -1.33 -14.79
CA ILE A 89 -3.55 -2.32 -13.70
C ILE A 89 -4.24 -1.79 -12.43
N ALA A 90 -4.17 -0.49 -12.15
CA ALA A 90 -4.72 0.04 -10.91
C ALA A 90 -6.27 -0.05 -10.82
N PRO A 91 -7.08 0.22 -11.87
CA PRO A 91 -8.53 0.11 -11.77
C PRO A 91 -9.03 -1.31 -11.41
N PRO A 92 -8.56 -2.41 -12.05
CA PRO A 92 -9.00 -3.74 -11.65
C PRO A 92 -8.62 -4.11 -10.21
N ILE A 93 -7.45 -3.65 -9.71
CA ILE A 93 -7.07 -3.84 -8.32
C ILE A 93 -8.04 -3.10 -7.38
N GLY A 94 -8.40 -1.87 -7.73
CA GLY A 94 -9.36 -1.07 -6.98
C GLY A 94 -10.75 -1.69 -6.92
N THR A 95 -11.25 -2.24 -8.02
CA THR A 95 -12.57 -2.91 -8.07
C THR A 95 -12.60 -4.18 -7.24
N VAL A 96 -11.56 -4.99 -7.27
CA VAL A 96 -11.44 -6.19 -6.44
C VAL A 96 -11.40 -5.81 -4.97
N ALA A 97 -10.57 -4.83 -4.58
CA ALA A 97 -10.46 -4.38 -3.20
C ALA A 97 -11.80 -3.83 -2.66
N SER A 98 -12.50 -3.01 -3.44
CA SER A 98 -13.82 -2.48 -3.05
C SER A 98 -14.89 -3.56 -2.95
N ALA A 99 -14.87 -4.58 -3.82
CA ALA A 99 -15.79 -5.71 -3.76
C ALA A 99 -15.63 -6.50 -2.45
N PHE A 100 -14.38 -6.78 -2.03
CA PHE A 100 -14.10 -7.41 -0.74
C PHE A 100 -14.60 -6.54 0.44
N GLY A 101 -14.39 -5.23 0.38
CA GLY A 101 -14.87 -4.30 1.40
C GLY A 101 -16.39 -4.34 1.55
N LEU A 102 -17.13 -4.35 0.45
CA LEU A 102 -18.59 -4.45 0.45
C LEU A 102 -19.11 -5.77 1.02
N VAL A 103 -18.45 -6.88 0.70
CA VAL A 103 -18.81 -8.20 1.25
C VAL A 103 -18.64 -8.20 2.78
N ILE A 104 -17.52 -7.67 3.28
CA ILE A 104 -17.25 -7.59 4.72
C ILE A 104 -18.27 -6.66 5.41
N ASP A 105 -18.55 -5.49 4.85
CA ASP A 105 -19.50 -4.54 5.43
C ASP A 105 -20.93 -5.11 5.50
N ASN A 106 -21.38 -5.76 4.43
CA ASN A 106 -22.68 -6.43 4.40
C ASN A 106 -22.77 -7.59 5.40
N ALA A 107 -21.75 -8.42 5.47
CA ALA A 107 -21.71 -9.53 6.40
C ALA A 107 -21.67 -9.05 7.86
N THR A 108 -20.98 -7.95 8.16
CA THR A 108 -20.94 -7.33 9.48
C THR A 108 -22.32 -6.79 9.91
N LYS A 109 -23.10 -6.27 8.97
CA LYS A 109 -24.46 -5.80 9.24
C LYS A 109 -25.44 -6.94 9.56
N LEU A 110 -25.25 -8.11 8.95
CA LEU A 110 -26.13 -9.27 9.14
C LEU A 110 -25.90 -9.96 10.49
N GLN A 111 -24.65 -10.15 10.90
CA GLN A 111 -24.30 -10.83 12.15
C GLN A 111 -23.11 -10.13 12.83
N PRO A 112 -23.33 -9.06 13.61
CA PRO A 112 -22.26 -8.18 14.09
C PRO A 112 -21.27 -8.89 15.03
N PHE A 113 -21.74 -9.82 15.86
CA PHE A 113 -20.86 -10.50 16.83
C PHE A 113 -19.87 -11.45 16.16
N TRP A 114 -20.36 -12.42 15.39
CA TRP A 114 -19.51 -13.41 14.71
C TRP A 114 -18.64 -12.78 13.62
N MET A 115 -19.22 -11.81 12.92
CA MET A 115 -18.50 -11.11 11.87
C MET A 115 -17.44 -10.16 12.43
N GLY A 116 -17.70 -9.54 13.58
CA GLY A 116 -16.72 -8.75 14.32
C GLY A 116 -15.48 -9.57 14.71
N ILE A 117 -15.68 -10.79 15.19
CA ILE A 117 -14.60 -11.73 15.49
C ILE A 117 -13.83 -12.09 14.21
N ALA A 118 -14.53 -12.46 13.13
CA ALA A 118 -13.90 -12.84 11.87
C ALA A 118 -13.08 -11.69 11.27
N VAL A 119 -13.62 -10.48 11.24
CA VAL A 119 -12.92 -9.28 10.75
C VAL A 119 -11.70 -8.97 11.60
N SER A 120 -11.81 -9.03 12.93
CA SER A 120 -10.69 -8.80 13.85
C SER A 120 -9.54 -9.79 13.61
N VAL A 121 -9.86 -11.07 13.46
CA VAL A 121 -8.85 -12.12 13.19
C VAL A 121 -8.23 -11.95 11.81
N LEU A 122 -9.04 -11.73 10.76
CA LEU A 122 -8.54 -11.55 9.40
C LEU A 122 -7.63 -10.33 9.27
N VAL A 123 -8.03 -9.20 9.86
CA VAL A 123 -7.20 -7.99 9.86
C VAL A 123 -5.94 -8.20 10.69
N GLY A 124 -6.02 -8.86 11.83
CA GLY A 124 -4.86 -9.24 12.64
C GLY A 124 -3.86 -10.09 11.86
N ILE A 125 -4.33 -11.11 11.13
CA ILE A 125 -3.48 -11.94 10.28
C ILE A 125 -2.90 -11.11 9.11
N ALA A 126 -3.70 -10.28 8.46
CA ALA A 126 -3.25 -9.44 7.35
C ALA A 126 -2.15 -8.45 7.77
N LEU A 127 -2.13 -8.01 9.02
CA LEU A 127 -1.09 -7.16 9.59
C LEU A 127 0.27 -7.87 9.81
N THR A 128 0.33 -9.20 9.67
CA THR A 128 1.63 -9.89 9.60
C THR A 128 2.38 -9.57 8.31
N LEU A 129 1.67 -9.15 7.28
CA LEU A 129 2.25 -8.58 6.07
C LEU A 129 2.68 -7.13 6.33
N PRO A 130 3.68 -6.59 5.60
CA PRO A 130 4.13 -5.22 5.78
C PRO A 130 3.13 -4.20 5.18
N ILE A 131 1.89 -4.24 5.65
CA ILE A 131 0.78 -3.40 5.19
C ILE A 131 0.23 -2.63 6.39
N SER A 132 -0.02 -1.34 6.23
CA SER A 132 -0.60 -0.50 7.26
C SER A 132 -2.07 -0.90 7.54
N SER A 133 -2.44 -1.01 8.83
CA SER A 133 -3.82 -1.22 9.25
C SER A 133 -4.77 -0.14 8.74
N ALA A 134 -4.30 1.11 8.73
CA ALA A 134 -5.06 2.22 8.18
C ALA A 134 -5.29 2.06 6.66
N ALA A 135 -4.30 1.55 5.94
CA ALA A 135 -4.43 1.25 4.52
C ALA A 135 -5.45 0.12 4.29
N ILE A 136 -5.39 -0.97 5.06
CA ILE A 136 -6.37 -2.07 4.96
C ILE A 136 -7.79 -1.56 5.23
N CYS A 137 -8.01 -0.82 6.32
CA CYS A 137 -9.34 -0.27 6.63
C CYS A 137 -9.84 0.69 5.55
N SER A 138 -8.94 1.50 4.98
CA SER A 138 -9.27 2.42 3.90
C SER A 138 -9.59 1.69 2.59
N VAL A 139 -8.78 0.69 2.24
CA VAL A 139 -8.94 -0.14 1.02
C VAL A 139 -10.23 -0.93 1.05
N LEU A 140 -10.54 -1.51 2.21
CA LEU A 140 -11.77 -2.30 2.39
C LEU A 140 -13.00 -1.44 2.72
N GLY A 141 -12.85 -0.13 2.89
CA GLY A 141 -13.95 0.78 3.25
C GLY A 141 -14.60 0.43 4.59
N LEU A 142 -13.85 -0.17 5.51
CA LEU A 142 -14.37 -0.59 6.81
C LEU A 142 -14.71 0.62 7.69
N THR A 143 -16.00 0.82 7.94
CA THR A 143 -16.53 1.89 8.76
C THR A 143 -17.40 1.35 9.91
N GLY A 144 -17.69 2.16 10.88
CA GLY A 144 -18.57 1.80 11.98
C GLY A 144 -18.09 0.58 12.77
N LEU A 145 -18.95 -0.42 12.95
CA LEU A 145 -18.67 -1.65 13.71
C LEU A 145 -17.54 -2.49 13.11
N ALA A 146 -17.48 -2.62 11.77
CA ALA A 146 -16.41 -3.36 11.10
C ALA A 146 -15.06 -2.67 11.28
N GLY A 147 -15.01 -1.35 11.21
CA GLY A 147 -13.81 -0.57 11.51
C GLY A 147 -13.34 -0.74 12.95
N GLY A 148 -14.27 -0.72 13.91
CA GLY A 148 -13.98 -0.97 15.33
C GLY A 148 -13.41 -2.36 15.57
N ALA A 149 -13.96 -3.39 14.95
CA ALA A 149 -13.46 -4.76 15.02
C ALA A 149 -12.05 -4.89 14.41
N ALA A 150 -11.79 -4.23 13.30
CA ALA A 150 -10.48 -4.18 12.66
C ALA A 150 -9.42 -3.53 13.57
N VAL A 151 -9.77 -2.42 14.23
CA VAL A 151 -8.88 -1.74 15.20
C VAL A 151 -8.60 -2.64 16.41
N ALA A 152 -9.59 -3.35 16.93
CA ALA A 152 -9.39 -4.29 18.04
C ALA A 152 -8.42 -5.41 17.64
N GLY A 153 -8.54 -5.97 16.43
CA GLY A 153 -7.61 -6.96 15.88
C GLY A 153 -6.18 -6.40 15.75
N CYS A 154 -6.07 -5.16 15.30
CA CYS A 154 -4.79 -4.47 15.18
C CYS A 154 -4.10 -4.33 16.55
N CYS A 155 -4.82 -3.87 17.58
CA CYS A 155 -4.29 -3.71 18.93
C CYS A 155 -3.80 -5.05 19.51
N ALA A 156 -4.59 -6.12 19.36
CA ALA A 156 -4.20 -7.46 19.81
C ALA A 156 -2.94 -7.97 19.10
N GLN A 157 -2.84 -7.77 17.80
CA GLN A 157 -1.70 -8.14 16.98
C GLN A 157 -0.43 -7.39 17.39
N MET A 158 -0.51 -6.09 17.63
CA MET A 158 0.62 -5.28 18.08
C MET A 158 1.20 -5.78 19.40
N VAL A 159 0.33 -6.11 20.38
CA VAL A 159 0.77 -6.70 21.65
C VAL A 159 1.42 -8.07 21.41
N GLY A 160 0.84 -8.91 20.54
CA GLY A 160 1.42 -10.19 20.16
C GLY A 160 2.82 -10.06 19.58
N PHE A 161 3.02 -9.13 18.65
CA PHE A 161 4.34 -8.84 18.07
C PHE A 161 5.34 -8.32 19.10
N ALA A 162 4.92 -7.41 19.98
CA ALA A 162 5.79 -6.90 21.04
C ALA A 162 6.30 -8.03 21.95
N VAL A 163 5.44 -8.98 22.31
CA VAL A 163 5.81 -10.13 23.14
C VAL A 163 6.73 -11.09 22.38
N MET A 164 6.43 -11.39 21.12
CA MET A 164 7.23 -12.33 20.31
C MET A 164 8.62 -11.75 19.99
N SER A 165 8.72 -10.47 19.66
CA SER A 165 9.99 -9.82 19.30
C SER A 165 10.80 -9.34 20.50
N PHE A 166 10.27 -9.44 21.72
CA PHE A 166 10.91 -8.91 22.93
C PHE A 166 12.30 -9.49 23.18
N LYS A 167 12.50 -10.77 22.88
CA LYS A 167 13.78 -11.45 23.08
C LYS A 167 14.86 -11.00 22.09
N GLU A 168 14.46 -10.69 20.87
CA GLU A 168 15.36 -10.32 19.78
C GLU A 168 15.59 -8.80 19.70
N ASN A 169 14.58 -8.02 20.04
CA ASN A 169 14.61 -6.56 19.94
C ASN A 169 13.97 -5.90 21.16
N ARG A 170 14.66 -5.99 22.32
CA ARG A 170 14.18 -5.55 23.64
C ARG A 170 13.49 -4.18 23.67
N TRP A 171 13.91 -3.25 22.85
CA TRP A 171 13.42 -1.87 22.83
C TRP A 171 12.54 -1.57 21.62
N GLY A 172 12.77 -2.20 20.49
CA GLY A 172 12.02 -1.96 19.25
C GLY A 172 10.64 -2.61 19.21
N GLY A 173 10.40 -3.63 20.04
CA GLY A 173 9.08 -4.28 20.13
C GLY A 173 8.07 -3.54 21.02
N LEU A 174 8.49 -2.49 21.71
CA LEU A 174 7.66 -1.68 22.62
C LEU A 174 7.33 -0.28 22.05
N VAL A 175 7.88 0.05 20.90
CA VAL A 175 7.64 1.28 20.15
C VAL A 175 6.85 0.93 18.91
#